data_0c75c5574fcecb6ccda6e403261c8653
#
_entry.id   0c75c5574fcecb6ccda6e403261c8653
#
_cell.length_a   1.000
_cell.length_b   1.000
_cell.length_c   1.000
_cell.angle_alpha   90.00
_cell.angle_beta   90.00
_cell.angle_gamma   90.00
#
_symmetry.space_group_name_H-M   'P 1'
#
loop_
_entity.id
_entity.type
_entity.pdbx_description
1 polymer ?
#
loop_
_entity_poly.entity_id
_entity_poly.type
_entity_poly.pdbx_seq_one_letter_code
_entity_poly.pdbx_strand_id
1 'polypeptide(L)'
;MTRQHLWVLLVVAGSLVAGAADGHPLQGFLYGTVETLSKQEYTGVIRWGKEESFWDDHFNSVKENLPYQKYLPEGQRGRRRKLIEIFGKDVDVAWEGDYAARQFVARFGDIVSIEPAGKERADVHLKGGSVERVNGGSNDIGNEITIYDESLGEMKVPWERIDKVTFRSTPSNVDVTARRLSGDVTTVAGEFSGFIQWDSDECLSTDKLDGESEDGKMSIPFGKIRSIAREGAHSRVKLADGRDLTLFGSNDVDESIRGILVEDPRYGRVKIGWKAFEQVTFRESRDTGRAYEDYPAPHEIRGTVRDTDGHVHTGRIAIDLDEAYTWEFLNGSRADIDYLIPLESVRSIEPQRRGSLVVLRGGAQLDLREGKDVSDESDGALIWTRETMKTYLAWDHVQRIDLD
;
A
#
# COMPACT_ATOMS: atom_id res chain seq x y z
N MET A 1 70.29 22.69 -12.02
CA MET A 1 69.53 21.97 -10.97
C MET A 1 68.22 22.75 -10.73
N THR A 2 67.18 22.40 -11.46
CA THR A 2 65.91 23.09 -11.43
C THR A 2 64.90 22.20 -10.69
N ARG A 3 64.39 22.67 -9.55
CA ARG A 3 63.36 22.02 -8.74
C ARG A 3 62.00 22.30 -9.38
N GLN A 4 61.33 21.26 -9.86
CA GLN A 4 59.91 21.30 -10.24
C GLN A 4 59.06 21.16 -8.98
N HIS A 5 58.17 22.13 -8.73
CA HIS A 5 57.14 22.04 -7.70
C HIS A 5 55.87 21.39 -8.33
N LEU A 6 55.54 20.21 -7.83
CA LEU A 6 54.34 19.49 -8.16
C LEU A 6 53.17 20.06 -7.33
N TRP A 7 52.23 20.71 -7.98
CA TRP A 7 50.98 21.12 -7.34
C TRP A 7 49.96 19.97 -7.41
N VAL A 8 49.61 19.42 -6.23
CA VAL A 8 48.53 18.46 -6.11
C VAL A 8 47.25 19.24 -5.97
N LEU A 9 46.38 19.17 -7.00
CA LEU A 9 45.00 19.70 -6.94
C LEU A 9 44.15 18.70 -6.14
N LEU A 10 43.78 19.09 -4.92
CA LEU A 10 42.79 18.38 -4.14
C LEU A 10 41.40 18.75 -4.68
N VAL A 11 40.79 17.84 -5.44
CA VAL A 11 39.36 17.94 -5.81
C VAL A 11 38.56 17.49 -4.60
N VAL A 12 38.01 18.44 -3.85
CA VAL A 12 36.99 18.17 -2.84
C VAL A 12 35.70 17.92 -3.57
N ALA A 13 35.32 16.65 -3.73
CA ALA A 13 33.99 16.26 -4.14
C ALA A 13 33.01 16.64 -3.02
N GLY A 14 32.38 17.78 -3.13
CA GLY A 14 31.27 18.16 -2.29
C GLY A 14 30.08 17.27 -2.60
N SER A 15 29.81 16.31 -1.71
CA SER A 15 28.52 15.59 -1.71
C SER A 15 27.44 16.62 -1.42
N LEU A 16 26.66 16.97 -2.44
CA LEU A 16 25.37 17.63 -2.25
C LEU A 16 24.47 16.63 -1.50
N VAL A 17 24.46 16.75 -0.17
CA VAL A 17 23.35 16.23 0.61
C VAL A 17 22.18 17.12 0.21
N ALA A 18 21.26 16.57 -0.60
CA ALA A 18 19.95 17.16 -0.79
C ALA A 18 19.34 17.27 0.61
N GLY A 19 19.27 18.49 1.13
CA GLY A 19 18.58 18.76 2.37
C GLY A 19 17.14 18.30 2.19
N ALA A 20 16.72 17.33 3.00
CA ALA A 20 15.31 17.10 3.22
C ALA A 20 14.74 18.46 3.61
N ALA A 21 13.74 18.95 2.89
CA ALA A 21 12.95 20.08 3.33
C ALA A 21 12.54 19.77 4.76
N ASP A 22 12.71 20.75 5.67
CA ASP A 22 12.30 20.63 7.07
C ASP A 22 10.76 20.49 7.08
N GLY A 23 10.28 19.26 6.76
CA GLY A 23 8.88 18.90 6.79
C GLY A 23 8.37 18.88 8.23
N HIS A 24 7.13 19.23 8.39
CA HIS A 24 6.44 19.13 9.66
C HIS A 24 6.44 17.64 10.10
N PRO A 25 6.96 17.29 11.31
CA PRO A 25 7.16 15.91 11.73
C PRO A 25 5.86 15.07 11.80
N LEU A 26 4.68 15.70 11.84
CA LEU A 26 3.38 15.04 11.90
C LEU A 26 2.58 15.11 10.60
N GLN A 27 3.19 15.63 9.52
CA GLN A 27 2.53 15.84 8.23
C GLN A 27 1.95 14.56 7.59
N GLY A 28 2.50 13.39 7.95
CA GLY A 28 2.08 12.10 7.41
C GLY A 28 0.79 11.55 8.02
N PHE A 29 0.30 12.08 9.14
CA PHE A 29 -0.95 11.61 9.74
C PHE A 29 -2.17 11.98 8.90
N LEU A 30 -3.17 11.09 8.88
CA LEU A 30 -4.50 11.42 8.33
C LEU A 30 -5.14 12.55 9.13
N TYR A 31 -5.66 13.53 8.43
CA TYR A 31 -6.38 14.67 9.02
C TYR A 31 -7.56 15.06 8.15
N GLY A 32 -8.66 15.43 8.78
CA GLY A 32 -9.84 15.80 8.03
C GLY A 32 -11.04 16.12 8.90
N THR A 33 -12.19 16.19 8.24
CA THR A 33 -13.48 16.45 8.86
C THR A 33 -14.41 15.28 8.60
N VAL A 34 -15.01 14.75 9.66
CA VAL A 34 -16.09 13.76 9.61
C VAL A 34 -17.41 14.49 9.81
N GLU A 35 -18.25 14.53 8.78
CA GLU A 35 -19.64 15.01 8.84
C GLU A 35 -20.54 13.82 9.11
N THR A 36 -21.43 13.95 10.08
CA THR A 36 -22.40 12.92 10.43
C THR A 36 -23.75 13.16 9.76
N LEU A 37 -24.61 12.15 9.73
CA LEU A 37 -25.99 12.26 9.22
C LEU A 37 -26.83 13.28 10.02
N SER A 38 -26.46 13.59 11.27
CA SER A 38 -27.07 14.66 12.09
C SER A 38 -26.49 16.05 11.82
N LYS A 39 -25.61 16.17 10.80
CA LYS A 39 -24.95 17.42 10.39
C LYS A 39 -24.04 18.03 11.46
N GLN A 40 -23.48 17.17 12.32
CA GLN A 40 -22.37 17.55 13.20
C GLN A 40 -21.05 17.28 12.48
N GLU A 41 -20.11 18.19 12.64
CA GLU A 41 -18.77 18.09 12.06
C GLU A 41 -17.73 17.95 13.18
N TYR A 42 -16.80 17.02 12.99
CA TYR A 42 -15.67 16.79 13.86
C TYR A 42 -14.40 16.90 13.03
N THR A 43 -13.43 17.70 13.47
CA THR A 43 -12.20 17.94 12.70
C THR A 43 -10.97 17.63 13.54
N GLY A 44 -10.07 16.80 13.01
CA GLY A 44 -8.85 16.40 13.72
C GLY A 44 -8.06 15.33 13.02
N VAL A 45 -7.13 14.72 13.74
CA VAL A 45 -6.39 13.54 13.30
C VAL A 45 -7.34 12.36 13.26
N ILE A 46 -7.26 11.59 12.17
CA ILE A 46 -8.14 10.46 11.91
C ILE A 46 -7.35 9.16 12.07
N ARG A 47 -7.96 8.17 12.72
CA ARG A 47 -7.59 6.76 12.62
C ARG A 47 -8.79 6.00 12.04
N TRP A 48 -8.60 5.44 10.86
CA TRP A 48 -9.61 4.66 10.15
C TRP A 48 -9.56 3.22 10.63
N GLY A 49 -10.60 2.75 11.27
CA GLY A 49 -10.56 1.47 11.96
C GLY A 49 -9.48 1.42 13.04
N LYS A 50 -8.68 0.36 13.03
CA LYS A 50 -7.48 0.22 13.88
C LYS A 50 -6.18 0.34 13.08
N GLU A 51 -6.29 0.29 11.79
CA GLU A 51 -5.23 -0.07 10.85
C GLU A 51 -4.61 1.18 10.24
N GLU A 52 -5.39 2.15 9.78
CA GLU A 52 -4.91 3.26 8.98
C GLU A 52 -4.85 4.57 9.77
N SER A 53 -3.70 5.23 9.70
CA SER A 53 -3.41 6.50 10.39
C SER A 53 -2.62 7.48 9.53
N PHE A 54 -2.12 7.06 8.35
CA PHE A 54 -1.18 7.81 7.54
C PHE A 54 -1.62 7.95 6.09
N TRP A 55 -1.14 8.99 5.40
CA TRP A 55 -1.52 9.28 4.01
C TRP A 55 -1.12 8.20 3.01
N ASP A 56 -0.08 7.42 3.30
CA ASP A 56 0.36 6.27 2.51
C ASP A 56 -0.33 4.97 2.88
N ASP A 57 -1.16 4.96 3.94
CA ASP A 57 -2.04 3.82 4.21
C ASP A 57 -3.09 3.67 3.10
N HIS A 58 -3.59 2.46 2.94
CA HIS A 58 -4.46 2.12 1.83
C HIS A 58 -5.90 1.94 2.28
N PHE A 59 -6.82 2.58 1.55
CA PHE A 59 -8.23 2.27 1.60
C PHE A 59 -8.52 1.13 0.62
N ASN A 60 -9.01 0.02 1.14
CA ASN A 60 -9.23 -1.22 0.42
C ASN A 60 -10.73 -1.51 0.26
N SER A 61 -11.13 -1.95 -0.91
CA SER A 61 -12.50 -2.32 -1.23
C SER A 61 -12.57 -3.09 -2.55
N VAL A 62 -13.75 -3.17 -3.14
CA VAL A 62 -14.00 -3.81 -4.42
C VAL A 62 -14.61 -2.81 -5.39
N LYS A 63 -14.08 -2.71 -6.61
CA LYS A 63 -14.61 -1.85 -7.68
C LYS A 63 -15.98 -2.35 -8.13
N GLU A 64 -17.00 -1.48 -8.15
CA GLU A 64 -18.30 -1.80 -8.75
C GLU A 64 -18.32 -1.58 -10.28
N ASN A 65 -17.50 -0.67 -10.78
CA ASN A 65 -17.45 -0.33 -12.20
C ASN A 65 -16.18 -0.90 -12.84
N LEU A 66 -16.35 -1.74 -13.85
CA LEU A 66 -15.29 -2.40 -14.60
C LEU A 66 -15.36 -2.03 -16.10
N PRO A 67 -14.99 -0.81 -16.48
CA PRO A 67 -15.27 -0.25 -17.81
C PRO A 67 -14.53 -0.95 -18.94
N TYR A 68 -13.45 -1.64 -18.64
CA TYR A 68 -12.58 -2.28 -19.64
C TYR A 68 -12.88 -3.77 -19.85
N GLN A 69 -13.57 -4.42 -18.92
CA GLN A 69 -13.89 -5.86 -18.98
C GLN A 69 -14.72 -6.24 -20.21
N LYS A 70 -15.48 -5.30 -20.78
CA LYS A 70 -16.24 -5.50 -22.04
C LYS A 70 -15.36 -5.83 -23.26
N TYR A 71 -14.04 -5.61 -23.17
CA TYR A 71 -13.09 -5.94 -24.24
C TYR A 71 -12.56 -7.37 -24.16
N LEU A 72 -12.82 -8.08 -23.06
CA LEU A 72 -12.55 -9.52 -22.99
C LEU A 72 -13.30 -10.29 -24.07
N PRO A 73 -12.67 -11.27 -24.72
CA PRO A 73 -13.36 -12.23 -25.59
C PRO A 73 -14.52 -12.92 -24.85
N GLU A 74 -15.65 -13.14 -25.54
CA GLU A 74 -16.85 -13.73 -24.92
C GLU A 74 -16.59 -15.05 -24.19
N GLY A 75 -15.68 -15.89 -24.69
CA GLY A 75 -15.32 -17.15 -24.05
C GLY A 75 -14.52 -17.03 -22.74
N GLN A 76 -14.03 -15.86 -22.40
CA GLN A 76 -13.26 -15.59 -21.18
C GLN A 76 -14.09 -14.85 -20.11
N ARG A 77 -15.21 -14.24 -20.50
CA ARG A 77 -16.13 -13.60 -19.58
C ARG A 77 -16.73 -14.63 -18.63
N GLY A 78 -16.76 -14.33 -17.34
CA GLY A 78 -17.41 -15.15 -16.32
C GLY A 78 -16.73 -16.48 -15.95
N ARG A 79 -15.57 -16.85 -16.53
CA ARG A 79 -14.91 -18.12 -16.23
C ARG A 79 -14.14 -18.16 -14.90
N ARG A 80 -13.83 -17.01 -14.30
CA ARG A 80 -12.98 -16.92 -13.12
C ARG A 80 -13.76 -16.45 -11.89
N ARG A 81 -14.43 -17.38 -11.22
CA ARG A 81 -14.87 -17.23 -9.84
C ARG A 81 -13.69 -17.57 -8.91
N LYS A 82 -12.85 -16.62 -8.60
CA LYS A 82 -11.86 -16.78 -7.54
C LYS A 82 -12.19 -15.79 -6.43
N LEU A 83 -12.10 -16.23 -5.18
CA LEU A 83 -12.14 -15.36 -4.02
C LEU A 83 -11.06 -14.30 -4.21
N ILE A 84 -11.39 -13.04 -3.95
CA ILE A 84 -10.40 -11.98 -3.90
C ILE A 84 -9.77 -12.03 -2.53
N GLU A 85 -8.50 -12.28 -2.48
CA GLU A 85 -7.72 -12.10 -1.28
C GLU A 85 -7.32 -10.63 -1.15
N ILE A 86 -7.97 -9.91 -0.23
CA ILE A 86 -7.59 -8.56 0.15
C ILE A 86 -6.69 -8.67 1.38
N PHE A 87 -5.37 -8.49 1.19
CA PHE A 87 -4.36 -8.56 2.24
C PHE A 87 -4.55 -9.72 3.23
N GLY A 88 -4.71 -10.94 2.70
CA GLY A 88 -4.81 -12.17 3.51
C GLY A 88 -6.19 -12.45 4.08
N LYS A 89 -7.22 -11.71 3.66
CA LYS A 89 -8.62 -12.05 3.94
C LYS A 89 -9.31 -12.46 2.65
N ASP A 90 -9.84 -13.69 2.62
CA ASP A 90 -10.76 -14.11 1.58
C ASP A 90 -12.05 -13.30 1.68
N VAL A 91 -12.32 -12.51 0.66
CA VAL A 91 -13.57 -11.74 0.57
C VAL A 91 -14.53 -12.51 -0.31
N ASP A 92 -15.61 -13.02 0.30
CA ASP A 92 -16.72 -13.64 -0.43
C ASP A 92 -17.61 -12.52 -0.98
N VAL A 93 -17.33 -12.10 -2.22
CA VAL A 93 -18.11 -11.07 -2.89
C VAL A 93 -19.25 -11.75 -3.65
N ALA A 94 -20.48 -11.51 -3.23
CA ALA A 94 -21.67 -11.92 -3.96
C ALA A 94 -21.75 -11.12 -5.28
N TRP A 95 -21.73 -11.81 -6.40
CA TRP A 95 -21.68 -11.24 -7.75
C TRP A 95 -23.04 -11.13 -8.40
N GLU A 96 -23.34 -9.95 -8.91
CA GLU A 96 -24.29 -9.78 -10.00
C GLU A 96 -23.49 -9.36 -11.26
N GLY A 97 -23.10 -10.32 -12.10
CA GLY A 97 -22.47 -10.00 -13.39
C GLY A 97 -21.54 -11.07 -13.96
N ASP A 98 -21.16 -10.87 -15.22
CA ASP A 98 -20.34 -11.80 -16.04
C ASP A 98 -18.82 -11.66 -15.80
N TYR A 99 -18.36 -10.79 -14.89
CA TYR A 99 -16.96 -10.43 -14.72
C TYR A 99 -16.43 -10.76 -13.31
N ALA A 100 -15.14 -11.06 -13.22
CA ALA A 100 -14.48 -11.28 -11.93
C ALA A 100 -14.31 -9.96 -11.18
N ALA A 101 -14.39 -9.98 -9.83
CA ALA A 101 -14.18 -8.83 -8.99
C ALA A 101 -12.78 -8.26 -9.15
N ARG A 102 -12.68 -6.96 -8.98
CA ARG A 102 -11.44 -6.22 -8.96
C ARG A 102 -11.28 -5.51 -7.64
N GLN A 103 -10.11 -5.66 -7.09
CA GLN A 103 -9.75 -4.94 -5.87
C GLN A 103 -9.67 -3.44 -6.17
N PHE A 104 -10.26 -2.63 -5.29
CA PHE A 104 -10.01 -1.20 -5.22
C PHE A 104 -9.00 -0.96 -4.10
N VAL A 105 -7.87 -0.38 -4.44
CA VAL A 105 -6.87 0.06 -3.47
C VAL A 105 -6.43 1.46 -3.84
N ALA A 106 -6.55 2.41 -2.91
CA ALA A 106 -6.05 3.76 -3.07
C ALA A 106 -5.36 4.21 -1.78
N ARG A 107 -4.24 4.93 -1.89
CA ARG A 107 -3.66 5.58 -0.71
C ARG A 107 -4.62 6.67 -0.22
N PHE A 108 -4.78 6.82 1.08
CA PHE A 108 -5.57 7.94 1.63
C PHE A 108 -5.10 9.30 1.10
N GLY A 109 -3.80 9.43 0.80
CA GLY A 109 -3.24 10.63 0.19
C GLY A 109 -3.76 10.96 -1.22
N ASP A 110 -4.28 9.97 -1.95
CA ASP A 110 -4.89 10.16 -3.28
C ASP A 110 -6.40 10.50 -3.19
N ILE A 111 -7.01 10.41 -2.02
CA ILE A 111 -8.44 10.58 -1.77
C ILE A 111 -8.75 11.98 -1.28
N VAL A 112 -9.80 12.60 -1.84
CA VAL A 112 -10.34 13.90 -1.40
C VAL A 112 -11.43 13.71 -0.33
N SER A 113 -12.36 12.78 -0.59
CA SER A 113 -13.43 12.47 0.34
C SER A 113 -13.99 11.06 0.12
N ILE A 114 -14.64 10.52 1.16
CA ILE A 114 -15.37 9.26 1.11
C ILE A 114 -16.79 9.54 1.60
N GLU A 115 -17.77 9.11 0.82
CA GLU A 115 -19.19 9.26 1.10
C GLU A 115 -19.84 7.88 1.22
N PRO A 116 -20.24 7.44 2.44
CA PRO A 116 -20.97 6.19 2.61
C PRO A 116 -22.27 6.17 1.79
N ALA A 117 -22.47 5.11 1.02
CA ALA A 117 -23.68 4.87 0.23
C ALA A 117 -24.46 3.66 0.78
N GLY A 118 -24.61 3.59 2.12
CA GLY A 118 -25.19 2.50 2.87
C GLY A 118 -24.16 1.74 3.69
N LYS A 119 -24.50 0.49 4.06
CA LYS A 119 -23.65 -0.29 4.98
C LYS A 119 -22.38 -0.84 4.33
N GLU A 120 -22.47 -1.16 3.04
CA GLU A 120 -21.44 -1.93 2.32
C GLU A 120 -20.96 -1.22 1.05
N ARG A 121 -21.25 0.08 0.90
CA ARG A 121 -20.89 0.87 -0.28
C ARG A 121 -20.38 2.23 0.08
N ALA A 122 -19.51 2.77 -0.77
CA ALA A 122 -19.07 4.14 -0.70
C ALA A 122 -18.79 4.72 -2.08
N ASP A 123 -18.89 6.04 -2.20
CA ASP A 123 -18.32 6.82 -3.29
C ASP A 123 -17.00 7.42 -2.84
N VAL A 124 -15.90 7.03 -3.46
CA VAL A 124 -14.55 7.52 -3.17
C VAL A 124 -14.17 8.56 -4.21
N HIS A 125 -14.00 9.79 -3.78
CA HIS A 125 -13.61 10.93 -4.61
C HIS A 125 -12.09 11.08 -4.61
N LEU A 126 -11.46 10.95 -5.77
CA LEU A 126 -10.01 11.02 -5.93
C LEU A 126 -9.55 12.42 -6.34
N LYS A 127 -8.30 12.78 -6.06
CA LYS A 127 -7.69 14.09 -6.41
C LYS A 127 -7.76 14.41 -7.90
N GLY A 128 -7.81 13.41 -8.78
CA GLY A 128 -8.00 13.56 -10.22
C GLY A 128 -9.40 13.99 -10.65
N GLY A 129 -10.35 14.08 -9.70
CA GLY A 129 -11.75 14.40 -9.96
C GLY A 129 -12.59 13.20 -10.38
N SER A 130 -12.02 12.00 -10.47
CA SER A 130 -12.79 10.77 -10.64
C SER A 130 -13.49 10.37 -9.34
N VAL A 131 -14.61 9.67 -9.49
CA VAL A 131 -15.37 9.09 -8.38
C VAL A 131 -15.47 7.60 -8.64
N GLU A 132 -14.93 6.82 -7.72
CA GLU A 132 -15.01 5.37 -7.78
C GLU A 132 -16.08 4.88 -6.81
N ARG A 133 -17.08 4.18 -7.35
CA ARG A 133 -18.06 3.48 -6.52
C ARG A 133 -17.49 2.13 -6.15
N VAL A 134 -17.47 1.89 -4.85
CA VAL A 134 -16.90 0.67 -4.27
C VAL A 134 -17.91 -0.01 -3.35
N ASN A 135 -17.79 -1.33 -3.21
CA ASN A 135 -18.63 -2.07 -2.30
C ASN A 135 -17.80 -2.87 -1.29
N GLY A 136 -18.47 -3.33 -0.22
CA GLY A 136 -17.90 -3.99 0.92
C GLY A 136 -17.25 -5.32 0.61
N GLY A 137 -16.79 -5.95 1.66
CA GLY A 137 -15.96 -7.14 1.66
C GLY A 137 -14.56 -6.84 2.17
N SER A 138 -14.22 -5.58 2.42
CA SER A 138 -12.98 -5.17 3.09
C SER A 138 -13.25 -4.68 4.51
N ASN A 139 -12.17 -4.46 5.26
CA ASN A 139 -12.25 -3.87 6.59
C ASN A 139 -12.56 -2.38 6.57
N ASP A 140 -12.40 -1.67 5.43
CA ASP A 140 -12.41 -0.21 5.42
C ASP A 140 -13.81 0.35 5.27
N ILE A 141 -14.68 -0.39 4.60
CA ILE A 141 -16.12 -0.07 4.56
C ILE A 141 -16.81 -0.71 5.76
N GLY A 142 -17.56 0.10 6.49
CA GLY A 142 -18.26 -0.35 7.70
C GLY A 142 -17.48 -0.17 8.99
N ASN A 143 -16.23 0.28 8.91
CA ASN A 143 -15.40 0.54 10.08
C ASN A 143 -15.84 1.78 10.87
N GLU A 144 -15.60 1.74 12.19
CA GLU A 144 -15.64 2.90 13.06
C GLU A 144 -14.42 3.79 12.80
N ILE A 145 -14.64 5.09 12.67
CA ILE A 145 -13.58 6.08 12.52
C ILE A 145 -13.33 6.75 13.88
N THR A 146 -12.09 6.69 14.36
CA THR A 146 -11.66 7.49 15.50
C THR A 146 -11.13 8.82 14.99
N ILE A 147 -11.65 9.93 15.52
CA ILE A 147 -11.16 11.28 15.27
C ILE A 147 -10.77 11.96 16.57
N TYR A 148 -9.59 12.56 16.58
CA TYR A 148 -9.06 13.32 17.70
C TYR A 148 -9.35 14.79 17.47
N ASP A 149 -10.58 15.21 17.84
CA ASP A 149 -11.06 16.59 17.69
C ASP A 149 -10.36 17.51 18.68
N GLU A 150 -9.91 18.68 18.21
CA GLU A 150 -9.15 19.63 19.04
C GLU A 150 -9.92 20.13 20.28
N SER A 151 -11.26 20.16 20.20
CA SER A 151 -12.11 20.69 21.26
C SER A 151 -12.71 19.61 22.15
N LEU A 152 -13.03 18.44 21.57
CA LEU A 152 -13.78 17.37 22.21
C LEU A 152 -12.90 16.18 22.63
N GLY A 153 -11.65 16.11 22.10
CA GLY A 153 -10.77 14.97 22.29
C GLY A 153 -11.14 13.80 21.40
N GLU A 154 -10.95 12.58 21.90
CA GLU A 154 -11.21 11.35 21.14
C GLU A 154 -12.72 11.12 20.95
N MET A 155 -13.11 11.03 19.68
CA MET A 155 -14.46 10.71 19.24
C MET A 155 -14.43 9.48 18.35
N LYS A 156 -15.39 8.56 18.56
CA LYS A 156 -15.58 7.37 17.73
C LYS A 156 -16.90 7.49 16.99
N VAL A 157 -16.82 7.50 15.67
CA VAL A 157 -17.97 7.68 14.80
C VAL A 157 -18.20 6.37 14.02
N PRO A 158 -19.24 5.61 14.33
CA PRO A 158 -19.59 4.40 13.59
C PRO A 158 -19.97 4.72 12.14
N TRP A 159 -19.60 3.84 11.22
CA TRP A 159 -19.83 3.99 9.78
C TRP A 159 -21.24 4.43 9.42
N GLU A 160 -22.25 3.80 10.02
CA GLU A 160 -23.66 4.08 9.74
C GLU A 160 -24.13 5.47 10.19
N ARG A 161 -23.29 6.23 10.89
CA ARG A 161 -23.56 7.63 11.27
C ARG A 161 -22.84 8.65 10.43
N ILE A 162 -21.92 8.22 9.58
CA ILE A 162 -21.12 9.10 8.72
C ILE A 162 -21.93 9.47 7.48
N ASP A 163 -21.96 10.76 7.18
CA ASP A 163 -22.47 11.30 5.90
C ASP A 163 -21.32 11.48 4.91
N LYS A 164 -20.20 12.06 5.40
CA LYS A 164 -19.01 12.31 4.58
C LYS A 164 -17.74 12.41 5.43
N VAL A 165 -16.63 11.91 4.90
CA VAL A 165 -15.29 12.22 5.41
C VAL A 165 -14.54 13.02 4.35
N THR A 166 -14.01 14.19 4.73
CA THR A 166 -13.23 15.06 3.82
C THR A 166 -11.81 15.18 4.36
N PHE A 167 -10.82 14.84 3.54
CA PHE A 167 -9.41 14.89 3.90
C PHE A 167 -8.79 16.25 3.62
N ARG A 168 -7.85 16.65 4.46
CA ARG A 168 -7.11 17.92 4.40
C ARG A 168 -5.70 17.72 4.93
N SER A 169 -4.81 18.65 4.55
CA SER A 169 -3.46 18.75 5.09
C SER A 169 -3.43 18.77 6.59
N THR A 170 -2.51 18.01 7.17
CA THR A 170 -2.33 17.95 8.62
C THR A 170 -1.70 19.27 9.12
N PRO A 171 -2.37 20.00 10.03
CA PRO A 171 -1.83 21.25 10.57
C PRO A 171 -0.54 21.04 11.39
N SER A 172 0.31 22.06 11.44
CA SER A 172 1.59 21.98 12.16
C SER A 172 1.46 22.01 13.69
N ASN A 173 0.31 22.41 14.21
CA ASN A 173 0.02 22.51 15.64
C ASN A 173 -0.71 21.29 16.23
N VAL A 174 -0.83 20.21 15.46
CA VAL A 174 -1.46 18.97 15.96
C VAL A 174 -0.60 18.38 17.08
N ASP A 175 -1.25 17.97 18.17
CA ASP A 175 -0.58 17.32 19.30
C ASP A 175 -0.81 15.79 19.22
N VAL A 176 0.19 15.07 18.69
CA VAL A 176 0.21 13.61 18.64
C VAL A 176 1.50 13.12 19.30
N THR A 177 1.35 12.39 20.39
CA THR A 177 2.50 11.83 21.14
C THR A 177 2.92 10.46 20.61
N ALA A 178 2.05 9.76 19.92
CA ALA A 178 2.35 8.47 19.29
C ALA A 178 3.31 8.66 18.10
N ARG A 179 4.30 7.76 17.97
CA ARG A 179 5.23 7.74 16.84
C ARG A 179 4.83 6.63 15.88
N ARG A 180 5.00 6.86 14.59
CA ARG A 180 4.88 5.83 13.57
C ARG A 180 5.95 4.76 13.75
N LEU A 181 5.58 3.48 13.62
CA LEU A 181 6.55 2.40 13.64
C LEU A 181 7.41 2.44 12.38
N SER A 182 8.71 2.30 12.54
CA SER A 182 9.67 2.21 11.43
C SER A 182 10.83 1.28 11.79
N GLY A 183 11.46 0.69 10.77
CA GLY A 183 12.57 -0.23 11.05
C GLY A 183 13.03 -0.98 9.81
N ASP A 184 13.82 -2.02 10.08
CA ASP A 184 14.34 -2.96 9.09
C ASP A 184 13.79 -4.35 9.36
N VAL A 185 13.25 -4.98 8.31
CA VAL A 185 12.71 -6.33 8.36
C VAL A 185 13.59 -7.24 7.51
N THR A 186 14.26 -8.18 8.17
CA THR A 186 15.06 -9.23 7.52
C THR A 186 14.14 -10.41 7.17
N THR A 187 14.29 -10.93 5.98
CA THR A 187 13.54 -12.07 5.47
C THR A 187 14.45 -13.07 4.77
N VAL A 188 13.95 -14.28 4.51
CA VAL A 188 14.65 -15.27 3.68
C VAL A 188 14.96 -14.80 2.25
N ALA A 189 14.28 -13.76 1.77
CA ALA A 189 14.42 -13.23 0.41
C ALA A 189 15.16 -11.89 0.33
N GLY A 190 15.55 -11.31 1.46
CA GLY A 190 16.25 -10.03 1.55
C GLY A 190 15.77 -9.15 2.70
N GLU A 191 16.15 -7.89 2.67
CA GLU A 191 15.84 -6.90 3.71
C GLU A 191 14.95 -5.80 3.15
N PHE A 192 13.95 -5.42 3.93
CA PHE A 192 13.00 -4.34 3.66
C PHE A 192 13.11 -3.27 4.75
N SER A 193 13.05 -2.01 4.37
CA SER A 193 13.25 -0.88 5.29
C SER A 193 12.20 0.18 5.03
N GLY A 194 11.54 0.62 6.09
CA GLY A 194 10.50 1.65 5.94
C GLY A 194 9.62 1.80 7.18
N PHE A 195 8.41 2.30 6.96
CA PHE A 195 7.37 2.31 7.97
C PHE A 195 6.75 0.92 8.08
N ILE A 196 6.42 0.53 9.31
CA ILE A 196 5.98 -0.83 9.63
C ILE A 196 4.56 -0.79 10.18
N GLN A 197 3.75 -1.72 9.69
CA GLN A 197 2.47 -2.06 10.30
C GLN A 197 2.53 -3.55 10.65
N TRP A 198 2.46 -3.86 11.94
CA TRP A 198 2.58 -5.20 12.46
C TRP A 198 1.22 -5.88 12.48
N ASP A 199 1.17 -7.15 12.14
CA ASP A 199 -0.06 -7.96 12.02
C ASP A 199 -1.17 -7.30 11.17
N SER A 200 -0.78 -6.40 10.26
CA SER A 200 -1.70 -5.57 9.47
C SER A 200 -2.65 -4.66 10.30
N ASP A 201 -2.33 -4.40 11.56
CA ASP A 201 -3.11 -3.57 12.50
C ASP A 201 -2.27 -2.49 13.18
N GLU A 202 -1.15 -2.86 13.81
CA GLU A 202 -0.39 -1.99 14.71
C GLU A 202 0.62 -1.16 13.93
N CYS A 203 0.42 0.15 13.92
CA CYS A 203 1.29 1.10 13.20
C CYS A 203 1.91 2.19 14.10
N LEU A 204 1.46 2.29 15.36
CA LEU A 204 1.87 3.32 16.31
C LEU A 204 2.67 2.76 17.48
N SER A 205 3.57 3.57 18.04
CA SER A 205 4.35 3.22 19.23
C SER A 205 3.52 2.96 20.48
N THR A 206 2.27 3.41 20.49
CA THR A 206 1.29 3.20 21.55
C THR A 206 0.47 1.92 21.37
N ASP A 207 0.43 1.38 20.16
CA ASP A 207 -0.20 0.09 19.88
C ASP A 207 0.55 -1.02 20.60
N LYS A 208 -0.08 -2.16 20.79
CA LYS A 208 0.45 -3.19 21.69
C LYS A 208 0.63 -4.50 20.96
N LEU A 209 1.75 -5.15 21.25
CA LEU A 209 2.03 -6.53 20.91
C LEU A 209 1.44 -7.42 22.03
N ASP A 210 0.50 -8.26 21.69
CA ASP A 210 -0.14 -9.16 22.61
C ASP A 210 0.48 -10.57 22.49
N GLY A 211 0.59 -11.30 23.61
CA GLY A 211 1.13 -12.63 23.64
C GLY A 211 1.14 -13.26 25.02
N GLU A 212 1.51 -14.52 25.10
CA GLU A 212 1.71 -15.26 26.36
C GLU A 212 3.18 -15.60 26.52
N SER A 213 3.68 -15.58 27.74
CA SER A 213 4.96 -16.15 28.17
C SER A 213 4.72 -17.23 29.21
N GLU A 214 5.78 -17.92 29.67
CA GLU A 214 5.69 -18.84 30.79
C GLU A 214 5.13 -18.21 32.08
N ASP A 215 5.32 -16.87 32.23
CA ASP A 215 4.85 -16.11 33.39
C ASP A 215 3.40 -15.58 33.24
N GLY A 216 2.79 -15.71 32.05
CA GLY A 216 1.42 -15.29 31.77
C GLY A 216 1.26 -14.36 30.57
N LYS A 217 0.05 -13.80 30.43
CA LYS A 217 -0.32 -12.90 29.33
C LYS A 217 0.38 -11.56 29.43
N MET A 218 0.84 -11.07 28.30
CA MET A 218 1.51 -9.79 28.15
C MET A 218 0.88 -8.95 27.03
N SER A 219 0.88 -7.64 27.22
CA SER A 219 0.43 -6.64 26.26
C SER A 219 1.46 -5.50 26.29
N ILE A 220 2.36 -5.46 25.32
CA ILE A 220 3.58 -4.66 25.36
C ILE A 220 3.49 -3.54 24.32
N PRO A 221 3.52 -2.25 24.71
CA PRO A 221 3.54 -1.15 23.75
C PRO A 221 4.73 -1.26 22.80
N PHE A 222 4.52 -1.11 21.48
CA PHE A 222 5.59 -1.19 20.47
C PHE A 222 6.73 -0.22 20.74
N GLY A 223 6.46 0.95 21.32
CA GLY A 223 7.51 1.89 21.73
C GLY A 223 8.47 1.39 22.82
N LYS A 224 8.21 0.21 23.41
CA LYS A 224 9.10 -0.49 24.35
C LYS A 224 9.88 -1.64 23.71
N ILE A 225 9.57 -1.98 22.45
CA ILE A 225 10.15 -3.10 21.74
C ILE A 225 11.30 -2.61 20.87
N ARG A 226 12.45 -3.28 20.95
CA ARG A 226 13.60 -3.03 20.11
C ARG A 226 13.60 -3.93 18.87
N SER A 227 13.30 -5.20 19.04
CA SER A 227 13.25 -6.17 17.94
C SER A 227 12.34 -7.34 18.26
N ILE A 228 11.80 -7.95 17.20
CA ILE A 228 11.06 -9.19 17.25
C ILE A 228 11.71 -10.14 16.25
N ALA A 229 12.05 -11.37 16.67
CA ALA A 229 12.62 -12.39 15.81
C ALA A 229 11.78 -13.66 15.87
N ARG A 230 11.59 -14.32 14.73
CA ARG A 230 10.93 -15.61 14.65
C ARG A 230 11.81 -16.71 15.22
N GLU A 231 11.31 -17.45 16.20
CA GLU A 231 11.95 -18.67 16.75
C GLU A 231 10.99 -19.88 16.60
N GLY A 232 10.99 -20.47 15.40
CA GLY A 232 10.05 -21.57 15.06
C GLY A 232 8.59 -21.09 15.02
N ALA A 233 7.77 -21.56 15.93
CA ALA A 233 6.37 -21.19 16.09
C ALA A 233 6.15 -20.02 17.08
N HIS A 234 7.21 -19.42 17.61
CA HIS A 234 7.17 -18.38 18.64
C HIS A 234 7.95 -17.15 18.19
N SER A 235 7.77 -16.07 18.93
CA SER A 235 8.55 -14.83 18.75
C SER A 235 9.47 -14.57 19.92
N ARG A 236 10.74 -14.26 19.64
CA ARG A 236 11.65 -13.69 20.61
C ARG A 236 11.58 -12.16 20.54
N VAL A 237 11.14 -11.54 21.62
CA VAL A 237 10.94 -10.10 21.74
C VAL A 237 12.01 -9.50 22.64
N LYS A 238 12.83 -8.62 22.08
CA LYS A 238 13.84 -7.85 22.83
C LYS A 238 13.31 -6.45 23.13
N LEU A 239 13.26 -6.11 24.42
CA LEU A 239 12.81 -4.81 24.88
C LEU A 239 13.94 -3.76 24.87
N ALA A 240 13.57 -2.49 24.87
CA ALA A 240 14.49 -1.35 24.93
C ALA A 240 15.31 -1.31 26.25
N ASP A 241 14.77 -1.86 27.35
CA ASP A 241 15.45 -1.97 28.62
C ASP A 241 16.41 -3.19 28.71
N GLY A 242 16.50 -3.98 27.64
CA GLY A 242 17.41 -5.11 27.51
C GLY A 242 16.84 -6.48 27.91
N ARG A 243 15.58 -6.52 28.35
CA ARG A 243 14.92 -7.81 28.61
C ARG A 243 14.67 -8.57 27.30
N ASP A 244 14.82 -9.88 27.36
CA ASP A 244 14.47 -10.83 26.31
C ASP A 244 13.28 -11.67 26.77
N LEU A 245 12.25 -11.79 25.91
CA LEU A 245 11.02 -12.52 26.19
C LEU A 245 10.77 -13.50 25.03
N THR A 246 10.28 -14.69 25.32
CA THR A 246 9.69 -15.59 24.32
C THR A 246 8.18 -15.51 24.46
N LEU A 247 7.50 -15.11 23.38
CA LEU A 247 6.05 -14.94 23.33
C LEU A 247 5.42 -15.89 22.32
N PHE A 248 4.21 -16.36 22.64
CA PHE A 248 3.41 -17.30 21.85
C PHE A 248 1.92 -17.06 22.06
N GLY A 249 1.06 -17.79 21.32
CA GLY A 249 -0.37 -17.91 21.60
C GLY A 249 -1.23 -16.73 21.21
N SER A 250 -0.78 -15.88 20.31
CA SER A 250 -1.59 -14.86 19.65
C SER A 250 -1.10 -14.63 18.21
N ASN A 251 -1.97 -14.05 17.40
CA ASN A 251 -1.65 -13.67 16.02
C ASN A 251 -0.48 -12.67 15.93
N ASP A 252 -0.19 -11.91 16.97
CA ASP A 252 0.94 -10.96 16.94
C ASP A 252 2.31 -11.64 17.01
N VAL A 253 2.40 -12.88 17.48
CA VAL A 253 3.68 -13.51 17.87
C VAL A 253 3.90 -14.92 17.32
N ASP A 254 3.01 -15.40 16.46
CA ASP A 254 3.12 -16.75 15.87
C ASP A 254 2.68 -16.79 14.38
N GLU A 255 2.60 -18.00 13.82
CA GLU A 255 2.28 -18.22 12.41
C GLU A 255 0.87 -17.78 11.97
N SER A 256 0.01 -17.44 12.91
CA SER A 256 -1.33 -16.90 12.63
C SER A 256 -1.33 -15.38 12.37
N ILE A 257 -0.15 -14.74 12.37
CA ILE A 257 0.01 -13.32 11.98
C ILE A 257 -0.56 -13.08 10.59
N ARG A 258 -1.35 -12.01 10.44
CA ARG A 258 -1.95 -11.62 9.15
C ARG A 258 -0.94 -11.06 8.16
N GLY A 259 0.27 -10.78 8.60
CA GLY A 259 1.41 -10.31 7.85
C GLY A 259 2.01 -9.02 8.41
N ILE A 260 3.25 -8.76 8.02
CA ILE A 260 3.99 -7.55 8.39
C ILE A 260 4.05 -6.66 7.15
N LEU A 261 3.40 -5.50 7.21
CA LEU A 261 3.46 -4.54 6.12
C LEU A 261 4.66 -3.62 6.30
N VAL A 262 5.36 -3.34 5.20
CA VAL A 262 6.47 -2.39 5.16
C VAL A 262 6.26 -1.44 3.99
N GLU A 263 6.17 -0.14 4.27
CA GLU A 263 6.23 0.90 3.23
C GLU A 263 7.70 1.11 2.84
N ASP A 264 8.17 0.32 1.89
CA ASP A 264 9.56 0.39 1.42
C ASP A 264 9.66 1.37 0.23
N PRO A 265 10.45 2.44 0.34
CA PRO A 265 10.55 3.45 -0.72
C PRO A 265 11.07 2.92 -2.06
N ARG A 266 11.66 1.72 -2.08
CA ARG A 266 12.13 1.08 -3.31
C ARG A 266 11.02 0.35 -4.06
N TYR A 267 10.03 -0.18 -3.34
CA TYR A 267 9.08 -1.17 -3.87
C TYR A 267 7.62 -0.74 -3.72
N GLY A 268 7.31 0.22 -2.85
CA GLY A 268 5.96 0.48 -2.36
C GLY A 268 5.62 -0.38 -1.14
N ARG A 269 4.37 -0.76 -0.98
CA ARG A 269 3.94 -1.59 0.15
C ARG A 269 4.32 -3.05 -0.09
N VAL A 270 5.00 -3.63 0.89
CA VAL A 270 5.40 -5.04 0.89
C VAL A 270 4.76 -5.71 2.09
N LYS A 271 4.05 -6.82 1.86
CA LYS A 271 3.50 -7.67 2.92
C LYS A 271 4.35 -8.92 3.07
N ILE A 272 4.87 -9.13 4.24
CA ILE A 272 5.78 -10.23 4.57
C ILE A 272 5.01 -11.25 5.40
N GLY A 273 4.86 -12.46 4.87
CA GLY A 273 4.25 -13.58 5.57
C GLY A 273 5.21 -14.20 6.60
N TRP A 274 4.64 -14.98 7.52
CA TRP A 274 5.42 -15.61 8.62
C TRP A 274 6.56 -16.49 8.13
N LYS A 275 6.37 -17.20 7.03
CA LYS A 275 7.39 -18.11 6.49
C LYS A 275 8.61 -17.36 5.95
N ALA A 276 8.38 -16.18 5.39
CA ALA A 276 9.45 -15.32 4.88
C ALA A 276 10.13 -14.52 6.00
N PHE A 277 9.41 -14.16 7.05
CA PHE A 277 9.87 -13.31 8.14
C PHE A 277 10.98 -13.99 8.97
N GLU A 278 12.04 -13.28 9.27
CA GLU A 278 13.11 -13.68 10.19
C GLU A 278 13.19 -12.76 11.41
N GLN A 279 13.33 -11.47 11.20
CA GLN A 279 13.47 -10.47 12.28
C GLN A 279 13.04 -9.09 11.84
N VAL A 280 12.47 -8.31 12.75
CA VAL A 280 12.35 -6.86 12.65
C VAL A 280 13.21 -6.19 13.71
N THR A 281 13.86 -5.08 13.33
CA THR A 281 14.53 -4.17 14.26
C THR A 281 13.92 -2.80 14.11
N PHE A 282 13.22 -2.34 15.16
CA PHE A 282 12.58 -1.03 15.16
C PHE A 282 13.59 0.09 15.32
N ARG A 283 13.31 1.21 14.63
CA ARG A 283 14.07 2.46 14.72
C ARG A 283 13.22 3.56 15.34
N GLU A 284 13.84 4.39 16.14
CA GLU A 284 13.15 5.60 16.58
C GLU A 284 13.20 6.64 15.45
N SER A 285 12.04 7.09 15.00
CA SER A 285 11.89 8.16 14.03
C SER A 285 10.80 9.12 14.48
N ARG A 286 10.94 10.40 14.11
CA ARG A 286 9.85 11.38 14.17
C ARG A 286 9.19 11.59 12.82
N ASP A 287 9.76 11.03 11.77
CA ASP A 287 9.19 11.05 10.43
C ASP A 287 7.90 10.22 10.41
N THR A 288 6.84 10.78 9.87
CA THR A 288 5.54 10.13 9.71
C THR A 288 5.19 9.89 8.25
N GLY A 289 6.08 10.25 7.32
CA GLY A 289 5.89 10.06 5.89
C GLY A 289 5.52 11.34 5.15
N ARG A 290 5.04 11.17 3.93
CA ARG A 290 4.68 12.24 3.00
C ARG A 290 3.50 13.06 3.53
N ALA A 291 3.50 14.36 3.23
CA ALA A 291 2.34 15.22 3.48
C ALA A 291 1.22 14.92 2.46
N TYR A 292 0.01 15.33 2.79
CA TYR A 292 -1.16 15.17 1.90
C TYR A 292 -0.95 15.84 0.53
N GLU A 293 -0.26 16.98 0.50
CA GLU A 293 0.05 17.74 -0.71
C GLU A 293 1.06 17.04 -1.63
N ASP A 294 1.86 16.12 -1.09
CA ASP A 294 2.88 15.37 -1.85
C ASP A 294 2.27 14.27 -2.74
N TYR A 295 0.95 14.05 -2.63
CA TYR A 295 0.20 13.16 -3.51
C TYR A 295 -0.43 13.99 -4.64
N PRO A 296 0.13 13.92 -5.87
CA PRO A 296 -0.36 14.70 -6.98
C PRO A 296 -1.71 14.17 -7.50
N ALA A 297 -2.42 15.01 -8.25
CA ALA A 297 -3.58 14.54 -8.98
C ALA A 297 -3.17 13.40 -9.95
N PRO A 298 -3.83 12.25 -9.89
CA PRO A 298 -3.49 11.11 -10.74
C PRO A 298 -3.81 11.38 -12.21
N HIS A 299 -3.07 10.72 -13.08
CA HIS A 299 -3.27 10.78 -14.53
C HIS A 299 -3.30 9.38 -15.14
N GLU A 300 -3.78 9.31 -16.39
CA GLU A 300 -3.83 8.06 -17.14
C GLU A 300 -2.43 7.50 -17.38
N ILE A 301 -2.29 6.18 -17.27
CA ILE A 301 -1.04 5.50 -17.63
C ILE A 301 -0.85 5.55 -19.13
N ARG A 302 0.36 5.92 -19.55
CA ARG A 302 0.79 5.93 -20.95
C ARG A 302 2.08 5.12 -21.13
N GLY A 303 2.30 4.69 -22.36
CA GLY A 303 3.50 3.92 -22.66
C GLY A 303 3.40 3.17 -23.98
N THR A 304 4.20 2.13 -24.06
CA THR A 304 4.34 1.30 -25.27
C THR A 304 4.21 -0.18 -24.90
N VAL A 305 3.38 -0.90 -25.64
CA VAL A 305 3.26 -2.36 -25.54
C VAL A 305 3.83 -2.97 -26.82
N ARG A 306 4.79 -3.87 -26.66
CA ARG A 306 5.29 -4.74 -27.74
C ARG A 306 4.60 -6.10 -27.65
N ASP A 307 4.05 -6.56 -28.77
CA ASP A 307 3.46 -7.89 -28.84
C ASP A 307 4.50 -8.97 -29.24
N THR A 308 4.11 -10.23 -29.17
CA THR A 308 4.95 -11.38 -29.50
C THR A 308 5.29 -11.48 -30.99
N ASP A 309 4.54 -10.80 -31.87
CA ASP A 309 4.80 -10.71 -33.29
C ASP A 309 5.76 -9.56 -33.64
N GLY A 310 6.15 -8.75 -32.63
CA GLY A 310 7.09 -7.64 -32.77
C GLY A 310 6.43 -6.29 -33.12
N HIS A 311 5.09 -6.22 -33.21
CA HIS A 311 4.40 -4.95 -33.39
C HIS A 311 4.48 -4.09 -32.13
N VAL A 312 4.42 -2.80 -32.32
CA VAL A 312 4.53 -1.81 -31.25
C VAL A 312 3.28 -0.95 -31.21
N HIS A 313 2.64 -0.91 -30.04
CA HIS A 313 1.41 -0.15 -29.77
C HIS A 313 1.70 0.91 -28.73
N THR A 314 1.57 2.18 -29.08
CA THR A 314 1.86 3.32 -28.17
C THR A 314 0.60 4.11 -27.88
N GLY A 315 0.38 4.47 -26.63
CA GLY A 315 -0.74 5.30 -26.22
C GLY A 315 -1.07 5.20 -24.73
N ARG A 316 -2.33 5.47 -24.37
CA ARG A 316 -2.86 5.18 -23.05
C ARG A 316 -3.00 3.67 -22.91
N ILE A 317 -2.75 3.15 -21.70
CA ILE A 317 -2.78 1.71 -21.42
C ILE A 317 -3.71 1.45 -20.23
N ALA A 318 -4.48 0.34 -20.30
CA ALA A 318 -5.04 -0.30 -19.12
C ALA A 318 -4.44 -1.71 -19.03
N ILE A 319 -3.76 -1.98 -17.93
CA ILE A 319 -3.13 -3.27 -17.62
C ILE A 319 -4.19 -4.14 -16.94
N ASP A 320 -4.17 -5.44 -17.21
CA ASP A 320 -5.13 -6.43 -16.69
C ASP A 320 -6.62 -6.06 -16.92
N LEU A 321 -6.90 -5.14 -17.87
CA LEU A 321 -8.21 -4.51 -18.11
C LEU A 321 -8.81 -3.84 -16.86
N ASP A 322 -7.97 -3.41 -15.95
CA ASP A 322 -8.35 -2.81 -14.67
C ASP A 322 -7.54 -1.56 -14.33
N GLU A 323 -6.22 -1.65 -14.29
CA GLU A 323 -5.33 -0.57 -13.90
C GLU A 323 -5.03 0.37 -15.08
N ALA A 324 -5.50 1.60 -14.99
CA ALA A 324 -5.36 2.60 -16.05
C ALA A 324 -4.83 3.95 -15.57
N TYR A 325 -4.61 4.12 -14.26
CA TYR A 325 -4.22 5.38 -13.63
C TYR A 325 -3.00 5.21 -12.72
N THR A 326 -2.24 6.30 -12.53
CA THR A 326 -1.00 6.31 -11.74
C THR A 326 -1.20 6.11 -10.23
N TRP A 327 -2.42 6.30 -9.70
CA TRP A 327 -2.74 6.00 -8.31
C TRP A 327 -2.94 4.51 -8.03
N GLU A 328 -3.17 3.72 -9.08
CA GLU A 328 -3.40 2.28 -8.96
C GLU A 328 -2.09 1.51 -8.76
N PHE A 329 -2.20 0.24 -8.45
CA PHE A 329 -1.08 -0.58 -8.05
C PHE A 329 -0.97 -1.83 -8.93
N LEU A 330 0.26 -2.28 -9.13
CA LEU A 330 0.59 -3.57 -9.68
C LEU A 330 0.78 -4.58 -8.55
N ASN A 331 0.01 -5.64 -8.56
CA ASN A 331 0.03 -6.70 -7.56
C ASN A 331 0.88 -7.87 -8.02
N GLY A 332 1.71 -8.40 -7.14
CA GLY A 332 2.44 -9.63 -7.41
C GLY A 332 3.14 -10.17 -6.20
N SER A 333 3.44 -11.46 -6.18
CA SER A 333 4.10 -12.08 -5.04
C SER A 333 5.24 -13.01 -5.42
N ARG A 334 6.09 -13.27 -4.43
CA ARG A 334 7.17 -14.26 -4.49
C ARG A 334 7.62 -14.65 -3.09
N ALA A 335 7.73 -15.96 -2.83
CA ALA A 335 8.35 -16.50 -1.60
C ALA A 335 7.69 -16.01 -0.30
N ASP A 336 6.36 -16.02 -0.22
CA ASP A 336 5.58 -15.54 0.92
C ASP A 336 5.75 -14.04 1.20
N ILE A 337 6.04 -13.28 0.14
CA ILE A 337 6.13 -11.82 0.15
C ILE A 337 5.26 -11.28 -0.98
N ASP A 338 4.27 -10.45 -0.62
CA ASP A 338 3.39 -9.77 -1.56
C ASP A 338 3.87 -8.35 -1.78
N TYR A 339 3.79 -7.88 -3.02
CA TYR A 339 4.18 -6.54 -3.43
C TYR A 339 2.96 -5.81 -3.98
N LEU A 340 2.72 -4.63 -3.47
CA LEU A 340 1.74 -3.67 -3.95
C LEU A 340 2.52 -2.44 -4.45
N ILE A 341 2.81 -2.44 -5.75
CA ILE A 341 3.75 -1.51 -6.37
C ILE A 341 2.96 -0.36 -7.00
N PRO A 342 3.14 0.91 -6.58
CA PRO A 342 2.51 2.02 -7.25
C PRO A 342 2.87 2.05 -8.74
N LEU A 343 1.88 2.13 -9.62
CA LEU A 343 2.14 2.12 -11.07
C LEU A 343 2.99 3.30 -11.53
N GLU A 344 2.93 4.42 -10.83
CA GLU A 344 3.85 5.54 -11.03
C GLU A 344 5.33 5.17 -10.88
N SER A 345 5.63 4.11 -10.11
CA SER A 345 6.99 3.62 -9.87
C SER A 345 7.43 2.56 -10.88
N VAL A 346 6.53 2.01 -11.66
CA VAL A 346 6.83 0.97 -12.65
C VAL A 346 7.41 1.59 -13.91
N ARG A 347 8.54 1.04 -14.37
CA ARG A 347 9.15 1.40 -15.65
C ARG A 347 8.75 0.41 -16.75
N SER A 348 8.83 -0.89 -16.48
CA SER A 348 8.44 -1.90 -17.44
C SER A 348 8.00 -3.20 -16.79
N ILE A 349 7.16 -3.93 -17.51
CA ILE A 349 6.68 -5.27 -17.19
C ILE A 349 7.00 -6.17 -18.37
N GLU A 350 7.70 -7.28 -18.11
CA GLU A 350 8.06 -8.26 -19.12
C GLU A 350 7.54 -9.63 -18.72
N PRO A 351 6.43 -10.10 -19.32
CA PRO A 351 5.91 -11.44 -19.07
C PRO A 351 6.97 -12.51 -19.32
N GLN A 352 7.03 -13.48 -18.43
CA GLN A 352 7.92 -14.63 -18.48
C GLN A 352 7.10 -15.93 -18.46
N ARG A 353 7.75 -17.06 -18.61
CA ARG A 353 7.09 -18.37 -18.54
C ARG A 353 6.27 -18.59 -17.26
N ARG A 354 6.70 -18.02 -16.17
CA ARG A 354 5.98 -18.00 -14.88
C ARG A 354 6.14 -16.61 -14.28
N GLY A 355 5.04 -15.87 -14.24
CA GLY A 355 5.05 -14.52 -13.71
C GLY A 355 5.64 -13.48 -14.65
N SER A 356 6.24 -12.42 -14.12
CA SER A 356 6.81 -11.31 -14.89
C SER A 356 8.05 -10.72 -14.23
N LEU A 357 8.97 -10.21 -15.03
CA LEU A 357 10.03 -9.33 -14.58
C LEU A 357 9.50 -7.90 -14.57
N VAL A 358 9.42 -7.31 -13.40
CA VAL A 358 9.02 -5.91 -13.21
C VAL A 358 10.26 -5.08 -12.91
N VAL A 359 10.49 -4.03 -13.71
CA VAL A 359 11.59 -3.08 -13.51
C VAL A 359 11.00 -1.77 -13.00
N LEU A 360 11.50 -1.28 -11.88
CA LEU A 360 11.07 -0.04 -11.28
C LEU A 360 11.94 1.14 -11.75
N ARG A 361 11.40 2.35 -11.70
CA ARG A 361 12.11 3.59 -12.08
C ARG A 361 13.36 3.84 -11.23
N GLY A 362 13.34 3.41 -9.95
CA GLY A 362 14.52 3.40 -9.07
C GLY A 362 15.60 2.40 -9.43
N GLY A 363 15.40 1.57 -10.49
CA GLY A 363 16.35 0.56 -10.97
C GLY A 363 16.21 -0.80 -10.31
N ALA A 364 15.35 -0.97 -9.32
CA ALA A 364 15.07 -2.27 -8.74
C ALA A 364 14.37 -3.18 -9.77
N GLN A 365 14.66 -4.49 -9.67
CA GLN A 365 14.06 -5.53 -10.51
C GLN A 365 13.41 -6.59 -9.63
N LEU A 366 12.18 -6.93 -9.93
CA LEU A 366 11.39 -7.92 -9.21
C LEU A 366 10.95 -9.03 -10.17
N ASP A 367 11.33 -10.27 -9.86
CA ASP A 367 10.80 -11.47 -10.51
C ASP A 367 9.58 -11.93 -9.74
N LEU A 368 8.41 -11.41 -10.08
CA LEU A 368 7.13 -11.72 -9.45
C LEU A 368 6.51 -12.94 -10.15
N ARG A 369 5.96 -13.88 -9.38
CA ARG A 369 5.54 -15.18 -9.92
C ARG A 369 4.08 -15.48 -9.77
N GLU A 370 3.44 -14.87 -8.78
CA GLU A 370 2.03 -15.02 -8.47
C GLU A 370 1.40 -13.64 -8.43
N GLY A 371 0.11 -13.57 -8.60
CA GLY A 371 -0.66 -12.34 -8.69
C GLY A 371 -1.22 -12.14 -10.09
N LYS A 372 -2.43 -11.61 -10.14
CA LYS A 372 -3.19 -11.51 -11.39
C LYS A 372 -2.52 -10.61 -12.41
N ASP A 373 -1.96 -9.50 -11.98
CA ASP A 373 -1.39 -8.47 -12.88
C ASP A 373 -0.08 -8.90 -13.55
N VAL A 374 0.56 -9.93 -13.03
CA VAL A 374 1.92 -10.33 -13.45
C VAL A 374 2.00 -11.77 -13.94
N SER A 375 0.91 -12.53 -13.92
CA SER A 375 0.88 -13.95 -14.29
C SER A 375 -0.02 -14.21 -15.51
N ASP A 376 -0.13 -15.47 -15.91
CA ASP A 376 -1.06 -15.93 -16.96
C ASP A 376 -2.55 -15.81 -16.57
N GLU A 377 -2.83 -15.37 -15.36
CA GLU A 377 -4.17 -15.02 -14.90
C GLU A 377 -4.59 -13.60 -15.35
N SER A 378 -3.66 -12.78 -15.86
CA SER A 378 -3.94 -11.44 -16.35
C SER A 378 -4.92 -11.46 -17.54
N ASP A 379 -5.86 -10.53 -17.53
CA ASP A 379 -6.79 -10.31 -18.63
C ASP A 379 -6.16 -9.55 -19.81
N GLY A 380 -4.84 -9.27 -19.76
CA GLY A 380 -4.08 -8.65 -20.83
C GLY A 380 -4.02 -7.14 -20.76
N ALA A 381 -3.82 -6.49 -21.90
CA ALA A 381 -3.67 -5.05 -22.00
C ALA A 381 -4.61 -4.44 -23.04
N LEU A 382 -5.18 -3.27 -22.73
CA LEU A 382 -5.94 -2.46 -23.66
C LEU A 382 -5.17 -1.18 -23.95
N ILE A 383 -4.91 -0.90 -25.22
CA ILE A 383 -4.10 0.26 -25.64
C ILE A 383 -4.95 1.19 -26.51
N TRP A 384 -5.05 2.47 -26.16
CA TRP A 384 -5.66 3.51 -26.98
C TRP A 384 -4.58 4.17 -27.85
N THR A 385 -4.38 3.63 -29.04
CA THR A 385 -3.41 4.17 -30.00
C THR A 385 -3.85 5.52 -30.59
N ARG A 386 -5.16 5.81 -30.57
CA ARG A 386 -5.82 7.10 -30.84
C ARG A 386 -7.08 7.17 -29.98
N GLU A 387 -7.71 8.33 -29.88
CA GLU A 387 -8.94 8.50 -29.07
C GLU A 387 -10.03 7.44 -29.34
N THR A 388 -10.20 7.05 -30.58
CA THR A 388 -11.23 6.07 -30.99
C THR A 388 -10.69 4.68 -31.32
N MET A 389 -9.37 4.54 -31.54
CA MET A 389 -8.74 3.27 -31.86
C MET A 389 -8.18 2.58 -30.63
N LYS A 390 -8.64 1.36 -30.37
CA LYS A 390 -8.21 0.52 -29.25
C LYS A 390 -7.72 -0.80 -29.78
N THR A 391 -6.59 -1.25 -29.23
CA THR A 391 -6.06 -2.59 -29.46
C THR A 391 -6.10 -3.34 -28.14
N TYR A 392 -6.74 -4.49 -28.13
CA TYR A 392 -6.70 -5.43 -27.02
C TYR A 392 -5.64 -6.49 -27.33
N LEU A 393 -4.76 -6.77 -26.38
CA LEU A 393 -3.78 -7.84 -26.41
C LEU A 393 -4.01 -8.77 -25.22
N ALA A 394 -4.28 -10.04 -25.49
CA ALA A 394 -4.30 -11.05 -24.43
C ALA A 394 -2.89 -11.18 -23.83
N TRP A 395 -2.81 -11.58 -22.56
CA TRP A 395 -1.53 -11.56 -21.83
C TRP A 395 -0.43 -12.41 -22.50
N ASP A 396 -0.77 -13.55 -23.06
CA ASP A 396 0.13 -14.43 -23.78
C ASP A 396 0.64 -13.86 -25.11
N HIS A 397 0.03 -12.77 -25.59
CA HIS A 397 0.48 -11.98 -26.74
C HIS A 397 1.30 -10.74 -26.35
N VAL A 398 1.43 -10.44 -25.06
CA VAL A 398 2.26 -9.34 -24.57
C VAL A 398 3.69 -9.82 -24.39
N GLN A 399 4.65 -9.20 -25.11
CA GLN A 399 6.06 -9.43 -24.90
C GLN A 399 6.65 -8.49 -23.85
N ARG A 400 6.24 -7.21 -23.87
CA ARG A 400 6.74 -6.19 -22.95
C ARG A 400 5.82 -4.97 -22.90
N ILE A 401 5.66 -4.40 -21.71
CA ILE A 401 5.02 -3.11 -21.48
C ILE A 401 6.10 -2.15 -20.93
N ASP A 402 6.30 -1.01 -21.58
CA ASP A 402 7.14 0.10 -21.09
C ASP A 402 6.22 1.28 -20.76
N LEU A 403 6.32 1.82 -19.53
CA LEU A 403 5.51 2.94 -19.05
C LEU A 403 6.32 4.26 -19.09
N ASP A 404 5.66 5.35 -19.56
CA ASP A 404 6.25 6.69 -19.72
C ASP A 404 6.58 7.36 -18.38
#